data_e78c20d51ffc4e6a5d8f4585e260d401
#
_entry.id   e78c20d51ffc4e6a5d8f4585e260d401
#
_cell.length_a   1.000
_cell.length_b   1.000
_cell.length_c   1.000
_cell.angle_alpha   90.00
_cell.angle_beta   90.00
_cell.angle_gamma   90.00
#
_symmetry.space_group_name_H-M   'P 1'
#
loop_
_entity.id
_entity.type
_entity.pdbx_description
1 polymer ?
#
loop_
_entity_poly.entity_id
_entity_poly.type
_entity_poly.pdbx_seq_one_letter_code
_entity_poly.pdbx_strand_id
1 'polypeptide(L)'
;MGKVKSLDLYLSGQFAAYVSRDANGECLLQYSDEWLANPDAYPFSLSLPLQADPHTTKNIEYILQGLLPENKKLLSDWGRRYNIVNANDAFEVLGHMGEDIAGAAQFVRTGNIPGFDDFSHPLSDRDVETLIASVREFGGALPSHRVIPRATLSGAHEKIALAYHDKQWFLPDGTTPSTHIF
;
A
#
# COMPACT_ATOMS: atom_id res chain seq x y z
N MET A 1 -0.41 18.86 6.30
CA MET A 1 -0.23 17.55 6.94
C MET A 1 1.25 17.42 7.31
N GLY A 2 1.61 16.92 8.50
CA GLY A 2 3.03 16.80 8.90
C GLY A 2 3.72 15.61 8.21
N LYS A 3 5.06 15.65 8.21
CA LYS A 3 5.90 14.56 7.73
C LYS A 3 5.56 13.24 8.47
N VAL A 4 5.52 12.12 7.76
CA VAL A 4 5.30 10.79 8.35
C VAL A 4 6.50 10.45 9.24
N LYS A 5 6.24 10.08 10.50
CA LYS A 5 7.31 9.75 11.46
C LYS A 5 7.42 8.24 11.70
N SER A 6 6.29 7.55 11.69
CA SER A 6 6.20 6.11 11.91
C SER A 6 4.97 5.55 11.21
N LEU A 7 5.04 4.28 10.86
CA LEU A 7 3.99 3.49 10.24
C LEU A 7 3.78 2.23 11.06
N ASP A 8 2.54 1.82 11.17
CA ASP A 8 2.16 0.51 11.68
C ASP A 8 1.99 -0.44 10.49
N LEU A 9 2.69 -1.56 10.53
CA LEU A 9 2.60 -2.63 9.54
C LEU A 9 1.63 -3.70 10.03
N TYR A 10 0.63 -3.96 9.21
CA TYR A 10 -0.30 -5.08 9.39
C TYR A 10 0.03 -6.16 8.37
N LEU A 11 -0.03 -7.41 8.80
CA LEU A 11 0.11 -8.59 7.93
C LEU A 11 -1.16 -9.44 8.07
N SER A 12 -1.83 -9.68 6.95
CA SER A 12 -3.14 -10.36 6.93
C SER A 12 -4.16 -9.78 7.92
N GLY A 13 -4.19 -8.44 8.03
CA GLY A 13 -5.09 -7.70 8.91
C GLY A 13 -4.71 -7.69 10.39
N GLN A 14 -3.59 -8.30 10.78
CA GLN A 14 -3.09 -8.30 12.15
C GLN A 14 -1.88 -7.36 12.28
N PHE A 15 -1.84 -6.60 13.37
CA PHE A 15 -0.70 -5.74 13.65
C PHE A 15 0.57 -6.58 13.86
N ALA A 16 1.60 -6.32 13.06
CA ALA A 16 2.80 -7.13 13.03
C ALA A 16 4.07 -6.37 13.45
N ALA A 17 4.23 -5.12 13.04
CA ALA A 17 5.48 -4.40 13.27
C ALA A 17 5.28 -2.88 13.23
N TYR A 18 6.24 -2.18 13.81
CA TYR A 18 6.45 -0.73 13.62
C TYR A 18 7.52 -0.52 12.56
N VAL A 19 7.28 0.44 11.67
CA VAL A 19 8.32 0.96 10.77
C VAL A 19 8.50 2.44 11.08
N SER A 20 9.71 2.84 11.42
CA SER A 20 10.01 4.22 11.83
C SER A 20 11.30 4.70 11.19
N ARG A 21 11.65 5.96 11.40
CA ARG A 21 12.94 6.53 11.03
C ARG A 21 13.67 7.01 12.27
N ASP A 22 14.96 6.70 12.31
CA ASP A 22 15.87 7.22 13.34
C ASP A 22 16.19 8.71 13.12
N ALA A 23 17.03 9.25 13.99
CA ALA A 23 17.48 10.65 13.91
C ALA A 23 18.27 10.97 12.63
N ASN A 24 18.89 9.98 12.00
CA ASN A 24 19.64 10.11 10.75
C ASN A 24 18.75 9.94 9.52
N GLY A 25 17.48 9.56 9.71
CA GLY A 25 16.51 9.30 8.66
C GLY A 25 16.55 7.88 8.11
N GLU A 26 17.31 6.96 8.72
CA GLU A 26 17.37 5.56 8.34
C GLU A 26 16.12 4.80 8.83
N CYS A 27 15.60 3.90 7.99
CA CYS A 27 14.43 3.11 8.33
C CYS A 27 14.77 2.01 9.33
N LEU A 28 13.88 1.85 10.30
CA LEU A 28 13.88 0.80 11.32
C LEU A 28 12.59 -0.01 11.16
N LEU A 29 12.67 -1.33 11.32
CA LEU A 29 11.51 -2.20 11.43
C LEU A 29 11.63 -3.02 12.71
N GLN A 30 10.61 -2.99 13.55
CA GLN A 30 10.54 -3.76 14.78
C GLN A 30 9.24 -4.53 14.84
N TYR A 31 9.32 -5.86 14.89
CA TYR A 31 8.15 -6.70 15.11
C TYR A 31 7.58 -6.49 16.51
N SER A 32 6.25 -6.57 16.65
CA SER A 32 5.60 -6.50 17.94
C SER A 32 5.78 -7.82 18.72
N ASP A 33 5.76 -7.73 20.04
CA ASP A 33 5.85 -8.92 20.90
C ASP A 33 4.66 -9.87 20.65
N GLU A 34 3.46 -9.31 20.39
CA GLU A 34 2.28 -10.09 20.07
C GLU A 34 2.44 -10.86 18.75
N TRP A 35 3.01 -10.22 17.73
CA TRP A 35 3.28 -10.91 16.46
C TRP A 35 4.34 -11.98 16.60
N LEU A 36 5.40 -11.70 17.33
CA LEU A 36 6.48 -12.68 17.61
C LEU A 36 5.98 -13.88 18.41
N ALA A 37 4.99 -13.70 19.27
CA ALA A 37 4.39 -14.78 20.06
C ALA A 37 3.32 -15.58 19.28
N ASN A 38 2.87 -15.09 18.13
CA ASN A 38 1.87 -15.76 17.31
C ASN A 38 2.49 -17.00 16.62
N PRO A 39 1.94 -18.22 16.81
CA PRO A 39 2.46 -19.44 16.17
C PRO A 39 2.38 -19.42 14.63
N ASP A 40 1.48 -18.60 14.06
CA ASP A 40 1.29 -18.42 12.63
C ASP A 40 2.05 -17.20 12.07
N ALA A 41 2.93 -16.59 12.90
CA ALA A 41 3.71 -15.42 12.47
C ALA A 41 4.66 -15.78 11.33
N TYR A 42 4.75 -14.87 10.38
CA TYR A 42 5.69 -14.93 9.28
C TYR A 42 6.37 -13.57 9.09
N PRO A 43 7.61 -13.54 8.56
CA PRO A 43 8.30 -12.28 8.35
C PRO A 43 7.69 -11.48 7.20
N PHE A 44 7.70 -10.16 7.32
CA PHE A 44 7.32 -9.25 6.24
C PHE A 44 8.15 -9.46 4.96
N SER A 45 9.43 -9.80 5.14
CA SER A 45 10.35 -10.17 4.08
C SER A 45 11.33 -11.21 4.58
N LEU A 46 11.76 -12.13 3.70
CA LEU A 46 12.81 -13.09 4.03
C LEU A 46 14.13 -12.42 4.45
N SER A 47 14.37 -11.19 3.99
CA SER A 47 15.53 -10.37 4.38
C SER A 47 15.39 -9.74 5.78
N LEU A 48 14.20 -9.82 6.38
CA LEU A 48 13.85 -9.25 7.67
C LEU A 48 13.19 -10.34 8.54
N PRO A 49 13.96 -11.38 8.96
CA PRO A 49 13.42 -12.50 9.72
C PRO A 49 12.78 -12.04 11.04
N LEU A 50 11.92 -12.90 11.62
CA LEU A 50 11.31 -12.63 12.92
C LEU A 50 12.39 -12.59 14.00
N GLN A 51 12.52 -11.46 14.69
CA GLN A 51 13.44 -11.25 15.82
C GLN A 51 12.92 -10.12 16.70
N ALA A 52 13.32 -10.15 17.99
CA ALA A 52 12.91 -9.13 18.95
C ALA A 52 13.68 -7.81 18.77
N ASP A 53 14.94 -7.89 18.36
CA ASP A 53 15.74 -6.70 18.10
C ASP A 53 15.28 -6.00 16.81
N PRO A 54 15.30 -4.65 16.76
CA PRO A 54 14.96 -3.93 15.55
C PRO A 54 15.90 -4.25 14.38
N HIS A 55 15.36 -4.39 13.20
CA HIS A 55 16.12 -4.35 11.97
C HIS A 55 16.54 -2.92 11.66
N THR A 56 17.84 -2.71 11.41
CA THR A 56 18.45 -1.40 11.12
C THR A 56 19.23 -1.45 9.81
N THR A 57 18.62 -2.00 8.77
CA THR A 57 19.28 -2.23 7.49
C THR A 57 18.69 -1.36 6.38
N LYS A 58 19.52 -0.88 5.47
CA LYS A 58 19.08 -0.17 4.24
C LYS A 58 18.16 -1.02 3.35
N ASN A 59 18.15 -2.33 3.53
CA ASN A 59 17.22 -3.21 2.81
C ASN A 59 15.76 -2.86 3.07
N ILE A 60 15.42 -2.30 4.24
CA ILE A 60 14.06 -1.85 4.56
C ILE A 60 13.59 -0.82 3.52
N GLU A 61 14.40 0.20 3.23
CA GLU A 61 14.04 1.22 2.23
C GLU A 61 13.84 0.62 0.82
N TYR A 62 14.71 -0.31 0.42
CA TYR A 62 14.57 -0.99 -0.87
C TYR A 62 13.30 -1.85 -0.94
N ILE A 63 12.96 -2.54 0.16
CA ILE A 63 11.72 -3.31 0.23
C ILE A 63 10.51 -2.39 0.12
N LEU A 64 10.47 -1.29 0.89
CA LEU A 64 9.39 -0.31 0.83
C LEU A 64 9.26 0.30 -0.58
N GLN A 65 10.38 0.61 -1.23
CA GLN A 65 10.40 1.14 -2.57
C GLN A 65 9.88 0.13 -3.61
N GLY A 66 10.18 -1.15 -3.42
CA GLY A 66 9.70 -2.23 -4.28
C GLY A 66 8.18 -2.46 -4.21
N LEU A 67 7.49 -1.90 -3.22
CA LEU A 67 6.04 -1.94 -3.12
C LEU A 67 5.34 -0.86 -3.95
N LEU A 68 6.08 0.13 -4.43
CA LEU A 68 5.54 1.26 -5.17
C LEU A 68 5.66 1.05 -6.69
N PRO A 69 4.79 1.69 -7.49
CA PRO A 69 4.95 1.71 -8.93
C PRO A 69 6.21 2.46 -9.33
N GLU A 70 6.86 1.99 -10.41
CA GLU A 70 8.06 2.63 -10.96
C GLU A 70 7.74 3.89 -11.76
N ASN A 71 6.48 4.14 -12.08
CA ASN A 71 6.03 5.28 -12.86
C ASN A 71 6.12 6.59 -12.06
N LYS A 72 7.18 7.37 -12.33
CA LYS A 72 7.44 8.66 -11.65
C LYS A 72 6.33 9.69 -11.85
N LYS A 73 5.64 9.65 -13.00
CA LYS A 73 4.50 10.54 -13.26
C LYS A 73 3.35 10.22 -12.34
N LEU A 74 3.02 8.94 -12.18
CA LEU A 74 1.98 8.48 -11.26
C LEU A 74 2.29 8.88 -9.81
N LEU A 75 3.53 8.66 -9.36
CA LEU A 75 3.96 9.08 -8.02
C LEU A 75 3.87 10.60 -7.84
N SER A 76 4.24 11.38 -8.86
CA SER A 76 4.11 12.84 -8.82
C SER A 76 2.63 13.29 -8.78
N ASP A 77 1.75 12.62 -9.50
CA ASP A 77 0.31 12.89 -9.48
C ASP A 77 -0.30 12.57 -8.13
N TRP A 78 0.10 11.47 -7.50
CA TRP A 78 -0.26 11.15 -6.11
C TRP A 78 0.28 12.20 -5.14
N GLY A 79 1.53 12.63 -5.30
CA GLY A 79 2.12 13.70 -4.50
C GLY A 79 1.25 14.95 -4.46
N ARG A 80 0.80 15.41 -5.62
CA ARG A 80 -0.09 16.58 -5.73
C ARG A 80 -1.47 16.33 -5.16
N ARG A 81 -2.08 15.19 -5.48
CA ARG A 81 -3.45 14.87 -5.10
C ARG A 81 -3.63 14.66 -3.59
N TYR A 82 -2.69 13.96 -2.99
CA TYR A 82 -2.74 13.59 -1.56
C TYR A 82 -1.87 14.48 -0.67
N ASN A 83 -1.29 15.57 -1.23
CA ASN A 83 -0.38 16.47 -0.52
C ASN A 83 0.79 15.71 0.15
N ILE A 84 1.36 14.74 -0.56
CA ILE A 84 2.53 14.00 -0.08
C ILE A 84 3.75 14.92 -0.20
N VAL A 85 4.45 15.14 0.90
CA VAL A 85 5.58 16.09 0.97
C VAL A 85 6.70 15.70 0.01
N ASN A 86 7.00 14.40 -0.10
CA ASN A 86 7.99 13.86 -1.01
C ASN A 86 7.50 12.55 -1.64
N ALA A 87 6.99 12.63 -2.86
CA ALA A 87 6.49 11.47 -3.60
C ALA A 87 7.58 10.50 -4.10
N ASN A 88 8.86 10.84 -3.96
CA ASN A 88 9.98 9.93 -4.23
C ASN A 88 10.40 9.14 -2.98
N ASP A 89 9.84 9.44 -1.83
CA ASP A 89 10.12 8.78 -0.57
C ASP A 89 9.04 7.73 -0.30
N ALA A 90 9.41 6.46 -0.40
CA ALA A 90 8.48 5.35 -0.23
C ALA A 90 7.80 5.36 1.15
N PHE A 91 8.50 5.74 2.19
CA PHE A 91 7.96 5.84 3.53
C PHE A 91 6.84 6.89 3.62
N GLU A 92 7.03 8.05 3.00
CA GLU A 92 6.00 9.10 2.92
C GLU A 92 4.80 8.64 2.09
N VAL A 93 5.06 8.01 0.93
CA VAL A 93 3.98 7.51 0.05
C VAL A 93 3.16 6.44 0.75
N LEU A 94 3.80 5.45 1.38
CA LEU A 94 3.11 4.39 2.11
C LEU A 94 2.31 4.92 3.31
N GLY A 95 2.74 6.01 3.93
CA GLY A 95 1.94 6.68 4.96
C GLY A 95 0.63 7.30 4.47
N HIS A 96 0.40 7.33 3.15
CA HIS A 96 -0.83 7.85 2.53
C HIS A 96 -1.59 6.79 1.72
N MET A 97 -0.86 5.84 1.15
CA MET A 97 -1.38 4.87 0.17
C MET A 97 -1.16 3.41 0.60
N GLY A 98 -0.51 3.20 1.76
CA GLY A 98 -0.04 1.88 2.16
C GLY A 98 -1.13 0.89 2.60
N GLU A 99 -2.38 1.33 2.73
CA GLU A 99 -3.48 0.43 3.05
C GLU A 99 -3.80 -0.52 1.90
N ASP A 100 -3.53 -0.11 0.66
CA ASP A 100 -3.84 -0.83 -0.57
C ASP A 100 -2.57 -1.17 -1.35
N ILE A 101 -1.71 -2.01 -0.80
CA ILE A 101 -0.52 -2.51 -1.51
C ILE A 101 -0.70 -3.98 -1.92
N ALA A 102 0.09 -4.42 -2.89
CA ALA A 102 0.07 -5.80 -3.32
C ALA A 102 0.52 -6.75 -2.19
N GLY A 103 -0.22 -7.83 -1.99
CA GLY A 103 0.08 -8.85 -0.99
C GLY A 103 -0.72 -8.69 0.31
N ALA A 104 -0.22 -9.29 1.38
CA ALA A 104 -0.89 -9.34 2.68
C ALA A 104 -0.52 -8.17 3.61
N ALA A 105 0.37 -7.28 3.17
CA ALA A 105 0.85 -6.18 3.98
C ALA A 105 0.00 -4.93 3.79
N GLN A 106 -0.21 -4.20 4.89
CA GLN A 106 -0.85 -2.88 4.90
C GLN A 106 -0.03 -1.96 5.79
N PHE A 107 0.19 -0.72 5.33
CA PHE A 107 0.85 0.31 6.12
C PHE A 107 -0.13 1.43 6.43
N VAL A 108 -0.23 1.77 7.70
CA VAL A 108 -0.98 2.94 8.17
C VAL A 108 -0.08 3.82 9.02
N ARG A 109 -0.41 5.08 9.12
CA ARG A 109 0.29 5.97 10.06
C ARG A 109 0.04 5.49 11.48
N THR A 110 1.08 5.47 12.29
CA THR A 110 0.98 5.00 13.68
C THR A 110 -0.16 5.70 14.42
N GLY A 111 -0.98 4.87 15.06
CA GLY A 111 -2.19 5.29 15.77
C GLY A 111 -3.46 5.26 14.91
N ASN A 112 -3.37 4.94 13.61
CA ASN A 112 -4.52 4.65 12.77
C ASN A 112 -4.72 3.13 12.69
N ILE A 113 -5.95 2.73 12.36
CA ILE A 113 -6.31 1.33 12.08
C ILE A 113 -6.63 1.25 10.58
N PRO A 114 -6.18 0.18 9.87
CA PRO A 114 -6.59 -0.03 8.47
C PRO A 114 -8.11 -0.01 8.33
N GLY A 115 -8.60 0.57 7.23
CA GLY A 115 -10.02 0.52 6.93
C GLY A 115 -10.49 -0.92 6.71
N PHE A 116 -11.67 -1.24 7.25
CA PHE A 116 -12.31 -2.56 7.11
C PHE A 116 -13.54 -2.50 6.21
N ASP A 117 -13.59 -1.55 5.28
CA ASP A 117 -14.72 -1.38 4.38
C ASP A 117 -14.68 -2.46 3.29
N ASP A 118 -15.43 -3.55 3.54
CA ASP A 118 -15.59 -4.63 2.58
C ASP A 118 -16.56 -4.22 1.46
N PHE A 119 -16.09 -4.28 0.20
CA PHE A 119 -16.93 -4.12 -1.00
C PHE A 119 -17.80 -2.85 -1.04
N SER A 120 -17.29 -1.75 -0.51
CA SER A 120 -18.04 -0.49 -0.39
C SER A 120 -18.25 0.24 -1.72
N HIS A 121 -17.46 -0.08 -2.75
CA HIS A 121 -17.49 0.62 -4.05
C HIS A 121 -17.83 -0.32 -5.22
N PRO A 122 -19.12 -0.68 -5.42
CA PRO A 122 -19.54 -1.50 -6.56
C PRO A 122 -19.34 -0.75 -7.88
N LEU A 123 -18.93 -1.48 -8.91
CA LEU A 123 -18.70 -0.99 -10.26
C LEU A 123 -19.68 -1.65 -11.22
N SER A 124 -20.26 -0.87 -12.14
CA SER A 124 -20.95 -1.42 -13.30
C SER A 124 -19.94 -1.95 -14.33
N ASP A 125 -20.38 -2.82 -15.25
CA ASP A 125 -19.53 -3.29 -16.35
C ASP A 125 -18.96 -2.12 -17.17
N ARG A 126 -19.74 -1.06 -17.35
CA ARG A 126 -19.29 0.18 -18.02
C ARG A 126 -18.21 0.91 -17.23
N ASP A 127 -18.26 0.89 -15.90
CA ASP A 127 -17.20 1.48 -15.07
C ASP A 127 -15.90 0.68 -15.22
N VAL A 128 -16.00 -0.66 -15.24
CA VAL A 128 -14.84 -1.56 -15.48
C VAL A 128 -14.22 -1.30 -16.86
N GLU A 129 -15.04 -1.26 -17.92
CA GLU A 129 -14.55 -0.93 -19.28
C GLU A 129 -13.85 0.43 -19.31
N THR A 130 -14.42 1.43 -18.65
CA THR A 130 -13.83 2.78 -18.58
C THR A 130 -12.51 2.77 -17.81
N LEU A 131 -12.43 2.02 -16.72
CA LEU A 131 -11.21 1.87 -15.92
C LEU A 131 -10.10 1.21 -16.72
N ILE A 132 -10.40 0.09 -17.39
CA ILE A 132 -9.44 -0.63 -18.25
C ILE A 132 -8.96 0.25 -19.41
N ALA A 133 -9.86 0.99 -20.05
CA ALA A 133 -9.49 1.92 -21.12
C ALA A 133 -8.57 3.04 -20.60
N SER A 134 -8.83 3.55 -19.40
CA SER A 134 -8.02 4.62 -18.79
C SER A 134 -6.58 4.18 -18.47
N VAL A 135 -6.36 2.90 -18.18
CA VAL A 135 -5.00 2.35 -17.99
C VAL A 135 -4.17 2.55 -19.25
N ARG A 136 -4.75 2.33 -20.43
CA ARG A 136 -4.06 2.48 -21.72
C ARG A 136 -3.81 3.95 -22.11
N GLU A 137 -4.73 4.85 -21.80
CA GLU A 137 -4.64 6.26 -22.23
C GLU A 137 -3.89 7.15 -21.24
N PHE A 138 -4.02 6.92 -19.95
CA PHE A 138 -3.60 7.86 -18.91
C PHE A 138 -2.69 7.26 -17.84
N GLY A 139 -2.22 6.04 -18.03
CA GLY A 139 -1.37 5.40 -17.03
C GLY A 139 -2.10 5.11 -15.71
N GLY A 140 -3.37 4.71 -15.79
CA GLY A 140 -4.19 4.42 -14.61
C GLY A 140 -4.69 5.67 -13.86
N ALA A 141 -4.35 6.88 -14.33
CA ALA A 141 -4.91 8.12 -13.80
C ALA A 141 -6.31 8.35 -14.38
N LEU A 142 -7.34 8.13 -13.60
CA LEU A 142 -8.71 8.46 -14.01
C LEU A 142 -8.93 9.98 -14.14
N PRO A 143 -9.77 10.43 -15.10
CA PRO A 143 -10.23 11.81 -15.15
C PRO A 143 -10.87 12.21 -13.82
N SER A 144 -10.66 13.43 -13.43
CA SER A 144 -10.73 14.10 -12.13
C SER A 144 -11.98 13.93 -11.22
N HIS A 145 -12.93 13.06 -11.52
CA HIS A 145 -14.21 13.00 -10.80
C HIS A 145 -14.62 11.62 -10.26
N ARG A 146 -13.80 10.59 -10.42
CA ARG A 146 -14.10 9.25 -9.92
C ARG A 146 -12.99 8.73 -9.00
N VAL A 147 -13.40 7.84 -8.10
CA VAL A 147 -12.50 7.16 -7.16
C VAL A 147 -11.37 6.49 -7.94
N ILE A 148 -10.13 6.87 -7.65
CA ILE A 148 -8.97 6.20 -8.23
C ILE A 148 -8.70 4.98 -7.36
N PRO A 149 -8.46 3.82 -7.97
CA PRO A 149 -7.94 2.68 -7.23
C PRO A 149 -6.70 3.10 -6.46
N ARG A 150 -6.71 2.93 -5.14
CA ARG A 150 -5.56 3.23 -4.28
C ARG A 150 -4.49 2.15 -4.36
N ALA A 151 -4.79 1.01 -5.02
CA ALA A 151 -3.89 -0.12 -5.08
C ALA A 151 -2.54 0.26 -5.68
N THR A 152 -1.50 0.15 -4.87
CA THR A 152 -0.12 0.32 -5.30
C THR A 152 0.37 -1.01 -5.87
N LEU A 153 0.30 -1.15 -7.18
CA LEU A 153 0.89 -2.31 -7.85
C LEU A 153 2.28 -1.94 -8.36
N SER A 154 3.29 -2.63 -7.84
CA SER A 154 4.68 -2.42 -8.25
C SER A 154 4.91 -2.81 -9.72
N GLY A 155 5.93 -2.22 -10.34
CA GLY A 155 6.40 -2.50 -11.69
C GLY A 155 6.22 -1.35 -12.68
N ALA A 156 6.82 -1.51 -13.86
CA ALA A 156 6.94 -0.47 -14.88
C ALA A 156 5.68 -0.29 -15.74
N HIS A 157 4.86 -1.35 -15.87
CA HIS A 157 3.64 -1.30 -16.67
C HIS A 157 2.46 -0.83 -15.83
N GLU A 158 1.64 -0.02 -16.47
CA GLU A 158 0.40 0.46 -15.91
C GLU A 158 -0.59 -0.70 -15.76
N LYS A 159 -1.23 -0.76 -14.62
CA LYS A 159 -2.14 -1.83 -14.28
C LYS A 159 -3.17 -1.37 -13.24
N ILE A 160 -4.29 -2.04 -13.20
CA ILE A 160 -5.34 -1.79 -12.21
C ILE A 160 -5.75 -3.12 -11.58
N ALA A 161 -5.95 -3.10 -10.26
CA ALA A 161 -6.53 -4.20 -9.53
C ALA A 161 -8.01 -3.98 -9.30
N LEU A 162 -8.83 -5.00 -9.52
CA LEU A 162 -10.25 -5.01 -9.23
C LEU A 162 -10.61 -6.25 -8.42
N ALA A 163 -11.66 -6.14 -7.61
CA ALA A 163 -12.26 -7.26 -6.90
C ALA A 163 -13.53 -7.74 -7.64
N TYR A 164 -13.71 -9.05 -7.75
CA TYR A 164 -14.93 -9.67 -8.28
C TYR A 164 -15.47 -10.62 -7.24
N HIS A 165 -16.64 -10.32 -6.70
CA HIS A 165 -17.29 -11.11 -5.67
C HIS A 165 -18.80 -11.17 -5.93
N ASP A 166 -19.43 -12.32 -5.77
CA ASP A 166 -20.87 -12.55 -5.95
C ASP A 166 -21.44 -11.99 -7.28
N LYS A 167 -20.70 -12.17 -8.37
CA LYS A 167 -21.04 -11.69 -9.71
C LYS A 167 -21.08 -10.16 -9.85
N GLN A 168 -20.42 -9.44 -8.97
CA GLN A 168 -20.32 -8.01 -8.96
C GLN A 168 -18.85 -7.57 -8.93
N TRP A 169 -18.50 -6.52 -9.67
CA TRP A 169 -17.20 -5.85 -9.62
C TRP A 169 -17.17 -4.78 -8.55
N PHE A 170 -16.02 -4.63 -7.91
CA PHE A 170 -15.76 -3.61 -6.90
C PHE A 170 -14.37 -3.00 -7.10
N LEU A 171 -14.21 -1.74 -6.68
CA LEU A 171 -12.88 -1.19 -6.41
C LEU A 171 -12.39 -1.79 -5.10
N PRO A 172 -11.18 -2.38 -5.09
CA PRO A 172 -10.53 -2.73 -3.83
C PRO A 172 -10.34 -1.48 -2.98
N ASP A 173 -10.68 -1.57 -1.71
CA ASP A 173 -10.44 -0.51 -0.72
C ASP A 173 -10.19 -1.15 0.64
N GLY A 174 -9.21 -0.64 1.38
CA GLY A 174 -8.85 -1.14 2.70
C GLY A 174 -8.45 -2.62 2.69
N THR A 175 -9.28 -3.45 3.32
CA THR A 175 -9.04 -4.91 3.42
C THR A 175 -9.68 -5.73 2.30
N THR A 176 -10.41 -5.10 1.37
CA THR A 176 -11.02 -5.82 0.24
C THR A 176 -9.95 -6.40 -0.67
N PRO A 177 -9.82 -7.74 -0.77
CA PRO A 177 -8.80 -8.34 -1.60
C PRO A 177 -9.09 -8.12 -3.09
N SER A 178 -8.09 -7.70 -3.84
CA SER A 178 -8.18 -7.73 -5.30
C SER A 178 -8.14 -9.17 -5.81
N THR A 179 -8.96 -9.47 -6.82
CA THR A 179 -9.04 -10.81 -7.42
C THR A 179 -8.52 -10.83 -8.85
N HIS A 180 -8.47 -9.67 -9.52
CA HIS A 180 -8.08 -9.51 -10.92
C HIS A 180 -7.15 -8.31 -11.10
N ILE A 181 -6.17 -8.47 -12.00
CA ILE A 181 -5.26 -7.41 -12.45
C ILE A 181 -5.41 -7.27 -13.96
N PHE A 182 -5.59 -6.04 -14.42
CA PHE A 182 -5.70 -5.68 -15.83
C PHE A 182 -4.55 -4.78 -16.28
#